data_f88be08b7126e9410065b0cca06d7afb
#
_entry.id   f88be08b7126e9410065b0cca06d7afb
#
_cell.length_a   1.000
_cell.length_b   1.000
_cell.length_c   1.000
_cell.angle_alpha   90.00
_cell.angle_beta   90.00
_cell.angle_gamma   90.00
#
_symmetry.space_group_name_H-M   'P 1'
#
loop_
_entity.id
_entity.type
_entity.pdbx_description
1 polymer ?
#
loop_
_entity_poly.entity_id
_entity_poly.type
_entity_poly.pdbx_seq_one_letter_code
_entity_poly.pdbx_strand_id
1 'polypeptide(L)'
;LEIGNWKLKIVFMDFEIFKTKIEGKDQKFNLTDAKERRDYFLAKAGAEIEKLKSYAKDNTFIVYLLGKKNSGKGTYSKMLAELLGPGSLEHFSVGDMIRAVSRNIQDPAKKLELELYLKKNYRGWTSPDDLIAAIEGRDTKTLLPTELILALVKREIAKRPRKTLFIDGFPRDMDQVSYSLFFRDLVGFRDDADVMAFIDVPTAVIEERIKYRRICPICNTSRNTKLFPTARVGYDEKLEEFYLICDNPDCSGNDRQKMVGKEGDNLGIEPIRERLEIDQKLMEKAMTLHGLPKIFLRNSVPVDAAKNYVDDYELTMAYDYEWDAAAKKINIIEKPWVVNDDQGVPSYSLQAPAVAVSLIKQLAQTLGI
;
A
#
# COMPACT_ATOMS: atom_id res chain seq x y z
N LEU A 1 -48.84 4.44 7.87
CA LEU A 1 -47.42 4.67 8.21
C LEU A 1 -46.58 3.93 7.17
N GLU A 2 -46.21 4.63 6.08
CA GLU A 2 -45.30 4.14 5.09
C GLU A 2 -43.88 4.13 5.69
N ILE A 3 -43.32 2.94 5.83
CA ILE A 3 -41.94 2.76 6.19
C ILE A 3 -41.12 3.04 4.89
N GLY A 4 -40.61 4.25 4.82
CA GLY A 4 -39.77 4.68 3.68
C GLY A 4 -38.58 3.75 3.50
N ASN A 5 -38.44 3.27 2.27
CA ASN A 5 -37.29 2.52 1.78
C ASN A 5 -36.00 3.38 1.88
N TRP A 6 -35.31 3.31 3.00
CA TRP A 6 -33.96 3.82 3.15
C TRP A 6 -33.02 2.89 2.37
N LYS A 7 -32.99 3.04 1.06
CA LYS A 7 -31.83 2.57 0.29
C LYS A 7 -30.64 3.35 0.84
N LEU A 8 -29.76 2.68 1.60
CA LEU A 8 -28.41 3.19 1.84
C LEU A 8 -27.84 3.54 0.46
N LYS A 9 -27.71 4.82 0.18
CA LYS A 9 -26.85 5.27 -0.90
C LYS A 9 -25.44 4.84 -0.46
N ILE A 10 -24.91 3.78 -1.05
CA ILE A 10 -23.50 3.50 -1.02
C ILE A 10 -22.88 4.77 -1.60
N VAL A 11 -22.26 5.58 -0.77
CA VAL A 11 -21.48 6.73 -1.21
C VAL A 11 -20.22 6.13 -1.82
N PHE A 12 -20.25 5.92 -3.14
CA PHE A 12 -19.05 5.56 -3.85
C PHE A 12 -18.01 6.66 -3.60
N MET A 13 -16.83 6.26 -3.20
CA MET A 13 -15.70 7.18 -3.05
C MET A 13 -15.27 7.59 -4.45
N ASP A 14 -15.72 8.74 -4.90
CA ASP A 14 -15.26 9.32 -6.16
C ASP A 14 -14.04 10.20 -5.87
N PHE A 15 -12.86 9.56 -5.86
CA PHE A 15 -11.61 10.30 -5.75
C PHE A 15 -11.33 11.00 -7.08
N GLU A 16 -10.99 12.28 -7.02
CA GLU A 16 -10.60 13.03 -8.20
C GLU A 16 -9.44 12.36 -8.94
N ILE A 17 -9.53 12.39 -10.26
CA ILE A 17 -8.48 11.88 -11.12
C ILE A 17 -7.33 12.89 -11.07
N PHE A 18 -6.19 12.46 -10.58
CA PHE A 18 -5.02 13.34 -10.52
C PHE A 18 -4.35 13.44 -11.88
N LYS A 19 -4.13 14.67 -12.38
CA LYS A 19 -3.47 14.90 -13.65
C LYS A 19 -1.96 14.84 -13.50
N THR A 20 -1.33 13.80 -14.05
CA THR A 20 0.13 13.66 -14.15
C THR A 20 0.66 14.16 -15.48
N LYS A 21 -0.17 14.19 -16.52
CA LYS A 21 0.23 14.62 -17.86
C LYS A 21 0.67 16.09 -17.89
N ILE A 22 1.83 16.34 -18.51
CA ILE A 22 2.37 17.69 -18.76
C ILE A 22 2.23 17.98 -20.24
N GLU A 23 1.46 19.00 -20.58
CA GLU A 23 1.24 19.39 -21.96
C GLU A 23 2.55 19.87 -22.62
N GLY A 24 2.75 19.45 -23.88
CA GLY A 24 3.95 19.82 -24.64
C GLY A 24 5.23 19.07 -24.26
N LYS A 25 5.15 18.01 -23.44
CA LYS A 25 6.27 17.13 -23.15
C LYS A 25 5.96 15.70 -23.63
N ASP A 26 6.65 15.28 -24.70
CA ASP A 26 6.48 13.93 -25.28
C ASP A 26 7.52 12.91 -24.79
N GLN A 27 8.24 13.25 -23.72
CA GLN A 27 9.24 12.34 -23.16
C GLN A 27 8.56 11.13 -22.53
N LYS A 28 8.99 9.93 -22.93
CA LYS A 28 8.56 8.65 -22.35
C LYS A 28 9.61 8.12 -21.40
N PHE A 29 9.17 7.39 -20.39
CA PHE A 29 10.03 6.79 -19.38
C PHE A 29 9.66 5.32 -19.18
N ASN A 30 10.65 4.47 -19.05
CA ASN A 30 10.46 3.10 -18.58
C ASN A 30 10.33 3.13 -17.03
N LEU A 31 9.10 3.07 -16.54
CA LEU A 31 8.83 3.16 -15.10
C LEU A 31 9.27 1.92 -14.28
N THR A 32 9.68 0.84 -14.96
CA THR A 32 10.26 -0.34 -14.31
C THR A 32 11.75 -0.19 -14.06
N ASP A 33 12.46 0.59 -14.87
CA ASP A 33 13.86 0.93 -14.66
C ASP A 33 14.02 1.96 -13.53
N ALA A 34 14.95 1.73 -12.61
CA ALA A 34 15.11 2.58 -11.43
C ALA A 34 15.62 4.00 -11.78
N LYS A 35 16.49 4.12 -12.79
CA LYS A 35 17.05 5.41 -13.22
C LYS A 35 15.99 6.23 -13.96
N GLU A 36 15.36 5.62 -14.97
CA GLU A 36 14.31 6.31 -15.75
C GLU A 36 13.11 6.67 -14.88
N ARG A 37 12.75 5.83 -13.91
CA ARG A 37 11.70 6.14 -12.91
C ARG A 37 12.08 7.35 -12.05
N ARG A 38 13.34 7.49 -11.67
CA ARG A 38 13.83 8.69 -10.95
C ARG A 38 13.73 9.94 -11.82
N ASP A 39 14.15 9.85 -13.08
CA ASP A 39 14.06 10.94 -14.05
C ASP A 39 12.60 11.34 -14.29
N TYR A 40 11.70 10.36 -14.37
CA TYR A 40 10.26 10.57 -14.42
C TYR A 40 9.75 11.38 -13.21
N PHE A 41 10.11 10.99 -11.99
CA PHE A 41 9.70 11.73 -10.80
C PHE A 41 10.21 13.17 -10.80
N LEU A 42 11.45 13.39 -11.22
CA LEU A 42 12.01 14.74 -11.33
C LEU A 42 11.30 15.56 -12.41
N ALA A 43 10.94 14.95 -13.53
CA ALA A 43 10.19 15.60 -14.59
C ALA A 43 8.76 15.99 -14.19
N LYS A 44 8.09 15.12 -13.39
CA LYS A 44 6.67 15.29 -13.02
C LYS A 44 6.44 16.05 -11.71
N ALA A 45 7.37 15.96 -10.75
CA ALA A 45 7.21 16.50 -9.39
C ALA A 45 8.54 16.99 -8.78
N GLY A 46 9.51 17.41 -9.60
CA GLY A 46 10.84 17.78 -9.12
C GLY A 46 10.84 18.93 -8.11
N ALA A 47 10.00 19.94 -8.32
CA ALA A 47 9.88 21.07 -7.40
C ALA A 47 9.35 20.62 -6.03
N GLU A 48 8.30 19.80 -6.00
CA GLU A 48 7.71 19.27 -4.77
C GLU A 48 8.66 18.31 -4.04
N ILE A 49 9.44 17.51 -4.79
CA ILE A 49 10.46 16.63 -4.20
C ILE A 49 11.53 17.45 -3.48
N GLU A 50 12.05 18.51 -4.08
CA GLU A 50 13.07 19.37 -3.45
C GLU A 50 12.52 20.11 -2.22
N LYS A 51 11.26 20.56 -2.28
CA LYS A 51 10.57 21.15 -1.13
C LYS A 51 10.40 20.15 0.02
N LEU A 52 9.97 18.91 -0.29
CA LEU A 52 9.84 17.83 0.70
C LEU A 52 11.20 17.47 1.32
N LYS A 53 12.26 17.40 0.51
CA LYS A 53 13.62 17.18 1.01
C LYS A 53 14.09 18.30 1.94
N SER A 54 13.80 19.54 1.56
CA SER A 54 14.15 20.71 2.39
C SER A 54 13.38 20.67 3.71
N TYR A 55 12.08 20.41 3.66
CA TYR A 55 11.24 20.29 4.85
C TYR A 55 11.72 19.17 5.78
N ALA A 56 12.09 18.01 5.22
CA ALA A 56 12.51 16.83 5.97
C ALA A 56 13.87 16.97 6.68
N LYS A 57 14.63 18.06 6.45
CA LYS A 57 15.88 18.34 7.18
C LYS A 57 15.61 18.70 8.64
N ASP A 58 14.59 19.52 8.86
CA ASP A 58 14.29 20.13 10.15
C ASP A 58 12.95 19.63 10.74
N ASN A 59 12.10 19.05 9.92
CA ASN A 59 10.75 18.63 10.28
C ASN A 59 10.50 17.15 9.97
N THR A 60 9.53 16.58 10.66
CA THR A 60 8.98 15.26 10.36
C THR A 60 7.46 15.33 10.20
N PHE A 61 6.85 14.28 9.71
CA PHE A 61 5.41 14.14 9.62
C PHE A 61 5.00 12.66 9.70
N ILE A 62 3.73 12.41 10.00
CA ILE A 62 3.17 11.06 10.06
C ILE A 62 2.07 10.94 9.01
N VAL A 63 2.13 9.90 8.19
CA VAL A 63 1.08 9.57 7.22
C VAL A 63 0.42 8.25 7.60
N TYR A 64 -0.87 8.30 7.89
CA TYR A 64 -1.70 7.12 8.12
C TYR A 64 -2.26 6.64 6.77
N LEU A 65 -1.82 5.46 6.34
CA LEU A 65 -2.20 4.88 5.05
C LEU A 65 -3.45 4.03 5.18
N LEU A 66 -4.53 4.47 4.57
CA LEU A 66 -5.77 3.73 4.46
C LEU A 66 -6.00 3.24 3.03
N GLY A 67 -6.44 2.03 2.89
CA GLY A 67 -6.67 1.41 1.58
C GLY A 67 -6.86 -0.08 1.72
N LYS A 68 -7.56 -0.68 0.77
CA LYS A 68 -7.77 -2.12 0.71
C LYS A 68 -6.46 -2.91 0.84
N LYS A 69 -6.54 -4.12 1.35
CA LYS A 69 -5.39 -5.03 1.33
C LYS A 69 -4.86 -5.18 -0.11
N ASN A 70 -3.54 -5.14 -0.29
CA ASN A 70 -2.87 -5.15 -1.61
C ASN A 70 -3.10 -3.90 -2.49
N SER A 71 -3.54 -2.78 -1.93
CA SER A 71 -3.69 -1.50 -2.67
C SER A 71 -2.37 -0.80 -3.01
N GLY A 72 -1.23 -1.28 -2.51
CA GLY A 72 0.09 -0.70 -2.82
C GLY A 72 0.66 0.24 -1.75
N LYS A 73 0.06 0.32 -0.55
CA LYS A 73 0.52 1.17 0.55
C LYS A 73 2.03 1.17 0.75
N GLY A 74 2.62 -0.01 0.94
CA GLY A 74 4.07 -0.15 1.12
C GLY A 74 4.90 0.23 -0.12
N THR A 75 4.34 0.10 -1.33
CA THR A 75 5.02 0.47 -2.57
C THR A 75 5.19 1.97 -2.67
N TYR A 76 4.12 2.74 -2.41
CA TYR A 76 4.18 4.21 -2.45
C TYR A 76 5.11 4.78 -1.37
N SER A 77 5.08 4.19 -0.17
CA SER A 77 6.01 4.56 0.92
C SER A 77 7.47 4.35 0.53
N LYS A 78 7.79 3.21 -0.10
CA LYS A 78 9.16 2.91 -0.56
C LYS A 78 9.61 3.88 -1.65
N MET A 79 8.76 4.18 -2.63
CA MET A 79 9.09 5.14 -3.69
C MET A 79 9.39 6.53 -3.14
N LEU A 80 8.60 7.00 -2.17
CA LEU A 80 8.89 8.28 -1.53
C LEU A 80 10.17 8.23 -0.71
N ALA A 81 10.45 7.14 0.00
CA ALA A 81 11.70 6.95 0.74
C ALA A 81 12.94 6.98 -0.17
N GLU A 82 12.88 6.35 -1.35
CA GLU A 82 13.93 6.41 -2.37
C GLU A 82 14.20 7.85 -2.84
N LEU A 83 13.17 8.68 -2.94
CA LEU A 83 13.27 10.06 -3.40
C LEU A 83 13.78 11.02 -2.32
N LEU A 84 13.35 10.87 -1.09
CA LEU A 84 13.76 11.72 0.03
C LEU A 84 15.16 11.37 0.55
N GLY A 85 15.65 10.18 0.25
CA GLY A 85 16.98 9.70 0.64
C GLY A 85 16.96 8.70 1.80
N PRO A 86 18.10 7.99 1.99
CA PRO A 86 18.20 6.93 2.99
C PRO A 86 17.89 7.41 4.41
N GLY A 87 17.00 6.72 5.08
CA GLY A 87 16.69 6.96 6.48
C GLY A 87 15.82 8.18 6.79
N SER A 88 15.36 8.94 5.78
CA SER A 88 14.44 10.07 5.97
C SER A 88 13.02 9.64 6.31
N LEU A 89 12.59 8.50 5.79
CA LEU A 89 11.24 7.94 5.95
C LEU A 89 11.31 6.49 6.38
N GLU A 90 10.45 6.10 7.29
CA GLU A 90 10.25 4.72 7.71
C GLU A 90 8.78 4.32 7.55
N HIS A 91 8.56 3.17 6.94
CA HIS A 91 7.23 2.56 6.84
C HIS A 91 7.12 1.43 7.85
N PHE A 92 6.09 1.42 8.67
CA PHE A 92 5.77 0.26 9.47
C PHE A 92 4.29 -0.13 9.40
N SER A 93 4.06 -1.43 9.36
CA SER A 93 2.72 -2.02 9.42
C SER A 93 2.37 -2.36 10.86
N VAL A 94 1.20 -1.93 11.31
CA VAL A 94 0.68 -2.32 12.64
C VAL A 94 0.55 -3.84 12.75
N GLY A 95 0.21 -4.53 11.67
CA GLY A 95 0.18 -5.99 11.67
C GLY A 95 1.55 -6.64 11.90
N ASP A 96 2.62 -6.09 11.30
CA ASP A 96 3.98 -6.59 11.50
C ASP A 96 4.48 -6.25 12.91
N MET A 97 4.16 -5.06 13.40
CA MET A 97 4.44 -4.63 14.77
C MET A 97 3.85 -5.62 15.78
N ILE A 98 2.57 -5.96 15.65
CA ILE A 98 1.92 -6.91 16.58
C ILE A 98 2.57 -8.29 16.49
N ARG A 99 2.90 -8.78 15.29
CA ARG A 99 3.64 -10.05 15.11
C ARG A 99 5.01 -10.02 15.77
N ALA A 100 5.71 -8.89 15.67
CA ALA A 100 7.00 -8.70 16.33
C ALA A 100 6.86 -8.68 17.85
N VAL A 101 5.85 -8.00 18.38
CA VAL A 101 5.53 -8.01 19.82
C VAL A 101 5.24 -9.43 20.31
N SER A 102 4.37 -10.17 19.62
CA SER A 102 4.02 -11.55 19.97
C SER A 102 5.25 -12.48 20.01
N ARG A 103 6.21 -12.31 19.09
CA ARG A 103 7.47 -13.06 19.13
C ARG A 103 8.39 -12.61 20.26
N ASN A 104 8.48 -11.31 20.50
CA ASN A 104 9.40 -10.72 21.46
C ASN A 104 9.03 -11.05 22.92
N ILE A 105 7.74 -11.20 23.24
CA ILE A 105 7.30 -11.55 24.60
C ILE A 105 7.65 -12.98 25.03
N GLN A 106 8.18 -13.80 24.12
CA GLN A 106 8.78 -15.09 24.47
C GLN A 106 10.10 -14.90 25.25
N ASP A 107 10.74 -13.73 25.14
CA ASP A 107 11.90 -13.33 25.95
C ASP A 107 11.40 -12.66 27.25
N PRO A 108 11.73 -13.22 28.45
CA PRO A 108 11.26 -12.70 29.73
C PRO A 108 11.60 -11.22 29.98
N ALA A 109 12.77 -10.76 29.51
CA ALA A 109 13.19 -9.36 29.69
C ALA A 109 12.33 -8.41 28.85
N LYS A 110 12.04 -8.78 27.61
CA LYS A 110 11.16 -8.00 26.70
C LYS A 110 9.70 -8.06 27.14
N LYS A 111 9.26 -9.17 27.71
CA LYS A 111 7.93 -9.31 28.30
C LYS A 111 7.78 -8.31 29.47
N LEU A 112 8.73 -8.32 30.41
CA LEU A 112 8.74 -7.39 31.54
C LEU A 112 8.76 -5.91 31.07
N GLU A 113 9.59 -5.60 30.08
CA GLU A 113 9.65 -4.24 29.50
C GLU A 113 8.26 -3.82 28.96
N LEU A 114 7.56 -4.73 28.26
CA LEU A 114 6.22 -4.46 27.73
C LEU A 114 5.20 -4.28 28.86
N GLU A 115 5.21 -5.12 29.86
CA GLU A 115 4.34 -5.02 31.05
C GLU A 115 4.49 -3.67 31.74
N LEU A 116 5.73 -3.25 32.01
CA LEU A 116 6.03 -1.95 32.62
C LEU A 116 5.56 -0.78 31.76
N TYR A 117 5.73 -0.90 30.43
CA TYR A 117 5.23 0.10 29.50
C TYR A 117 3.69 0.18 29.53
N LEU A 118 2.99 -0.95 29.50
CA LEU A 118 1.53 -1.01 29.53
C LEU A 118 0.99 -0.49 30.86
N LYS A 119 1.57 -0.85 32.00
CA LYS A 119 1.19 -0.30 33.33
C LYS A 119 1.23 1.24 33.36
N LYS A 120 2.17 1.84 32.64
CA LYS A 120 2.31 3.31 32.59
C LYS A 120 1.43 3.98 31.56
N ASN A 121 1.25 3.39 30.38
CA ASN A 121 0.75 4.07 29.17
C ASN A 121 -0.58 3.52 28.66
N TYR A 122 -1.01 2.34 29.10
CA TYR A 122 -2.29 1.77 28.68
C TYR A 122 -3.45 2.48 29.42
N ARG A 123 -4.52 2.77 28.70
CA ARG A 123 -5.66 3.53 29.21
C ARG A 123 -7.00 2.75 29.15
N GLY A 124 -6.96 1.47 28.83
CA GLY A 124 -8.16 0.62 28.80
C GLY A 124 -8.45 -0.03 30.16
N TRP A 125 -9.48 -0.85 30.16
CA TRP A 125 -10.01 -1.53 31.37
C TRP A 125 -9.38 -2.89 31.64
N THR A 126 -8.76 -3.51 30.62
CA THR A 126 -8.14 -4.83 30.72
C THR A 126 -6.81 -4.73 31.51
N SER A 127 -6.55 -5.66 32.39
CA SER A 127 -5.27 -5.65 33.13
C SER A 127 -4.07 -5.87 32.19
N PRO A 128 -2.89 -5.32 32.50
CA PRO A 128 -1.68 -5.59 31.71
C PRO A 128 -1.37 -7.10 31.58
N ASP A 129 -1.62 -7.89 32.59
CA ASP A 129 -1.39 -9.34 32.58
C ASP A 129 -2.33 -10.05 31.62
N ASP A 130 -3.61 -9.68 31.60
CA ASP A 130 -4.59 -10.22 30.65
C ASP A 130 -4.28 -9.78 29.20
N LEU A 131 -3.76 -8.56 29.01
CA LEU A 131 -3.31 -8.10 27.68
C LEU A 131 -2.12 -8.92 27.17
N ILE A 132 -1.16 -9.23 28.04
CA ILE A 132 -0.03 -10.08 27.68
C ILE A 132 -0.54 -11.50 27.35
N ALA A 133 -1.43 -12.07 28.16
CA ALA A 133 -2.04 -13.36 27.88
C ALA A 133 -2.78 -13.38 26.53
N ALA A 134 -3.51 -12.31 26.22
CA ALA A 134 -4.19 -12.15 24.93
C ALA A 134 -3.20 -12.08 23.74
N ILE A 135 -2.02 -11.49 23.93
CA ILE A 135 -0.97 -11.45 22.90
C ILE A 135 -0.33 -12.86 22.75
N GLU A 136 -0.09 -13.57 23.85
CA GLU A 136 0.50 -14.92 23.87
C GLU A 136 -0.44 -15.96 23.24
N GLY A 137 -1.73 -15.93 23.59
CA GLY A 137 -2.75 -16.86 23.11
C GLY A 137 -3.33 -16.51 21.73
N ARG A 138 -2.78 -15.51 21.06
CA ARG A 138 -3.34 -14.98 19.82
C ARG A 138 -3.19 -15.95 18.65
N ASP A 139 -4.32 -16.28 18.03
CA ASP A 139 -4.34 -16.76 16.64
C ASP A 139 -4.39 -15.60 15.62
N THR A 140 -4.34 -15.92 14.33
CA THR A 140 -4.37 -14.90 13.26
C THR A 140 -5.72 -14.20 13.10
N LYS A 141 -6.77 -14.70 13.77
CA LYS A 141 -8.16 -14.20 13.68
C LYS A 141 -8.55 -13.35 14.88
N THR A 142 -7.90 -13.55 16.04
CA THR A 142 -8.22 -12.80 17.27
C THR A 142 -7.84 -11.33 17.14
N LEU A 143 -8.81 -10.44 17.31
CA LEU A 143 -8.59 -9.01 17.38
C LEU A 143 -8.13 -8.64 18.79
N LEU A 144 -7.05 -7.88 18.89
CA LEU A 144 -6.60 -7.30 20.15
C LEU A 144 -7.40 -6.04 20.47
N PRO A 145 -7.59 -5.70 21.76
CA PRO A 145 -8.26 -4.46 22.16
C PRO A 145 -7.68 -3.23 21.47
N THR A 146 -8.55 -2.33 21.04
CA THR A 146 -8.16 -1.08 20.34
C THR A 146 -7.17 -0.26 21.13
N GLU A 147 -7.40 -0.14 22.43
CA GLU A 147 -6.55 0.61 23.36
C GLU A 147 -5.14 0.00 23.45
N LEU A 148 -5.01 -1.31 23.36
CA LEU A 148 -3.73 -1.99 23.30
C LEU A 148 -2.98 -1.67 22.00
N ILE A 149 -3.68 -1.78 20.86
CA ILE A 149 -3.12 -1.42 19.55
C ILE A 149 -2.60 0.02 19.59
N LEU A 150 -3.39 0.95 20.12
CA LEU A 150 -3.04 2.36 20.24
C LEU A 150 -1.79 2.57 21.11
N ALA A 151 -1.73 1.94 22.29
CA ALA A 151 -0.57 2.02 23.16
C ALA A 151 0.70 1.49 22.46
N LEU A 152 0.58 0.38 21.73
CA LEU A 152 1.70 -0.18 20.96
C LEU A 152 2.14 0.71 19.80
N VAL A 153 1.20 1.32 19.06
CA VAL A 153 1.52 2.28 17.98
C VAL A 153 2.25 3.49 18.54
N LYS A 154 1.77 4.07 19.65
CA LYS A 154 2.46 5.17 20.33
C LYS A 154 3.88 4.81 20.77
N ARG A 155 4.06 3.59 21.30
CA ARG A 155 5.39 3.06 21.66
C ARG A 155 6.32 3.04 20.46
N GLU A 156 5.84 2.59 19.32
CA GLU A 156 6.63 2.53 18.09
C GLU A 156 6.93 3.92 17.52
N ILE A 157 5.98 4.86 17.57
CA ILE A 157 6.23 6.26 17.18
C ILE A 157 7.28 6.89 18.10
N ALA A 158 7.17 6.70 19.41
CA ALA A 158 8.11 7.26 20.40
C ALA A 158 9.55 6.75 20.21
N LYS A 159 9.75 5.53 19.72
CA LYS A 159 11.07 4.99 19.37
C LYS A 159 11.72 5.68 18.16
N ARG A 160 10.98 6.50 17.41
CA ARG A 160 11.38 7.13 16.15
C ARG A 160 11.21 8.65 16.18
N PRO A 161 11.84 9.37 17.13
CA PRO A 161 11.50 10.78 17.42
C PRO A 161 11.80 11.75 16.28
N ARG A 162 12.70 11.39 15.34
CA ARG A 162 13.11 12.24 14.22
C ARG A 162 13.03 11.51 12.88
N LYS A 163 11.91 10.80 12.66
CA LYS A 163 11.65 10.05 11.42
C LYS A 163 10.28 10.42 10.88
N THR A 164 10.20 10.71 9.61
CA THR A 164 8.92 10.70 8.91
C THR A 164 8.39 9.28 8.88
N LEU A 165 7.14 9.09 9.26
CA LEU A 165 6.54 7.77 9.41
C LEU A 165 5.36 7.59 8.47
N PHE A 166 5.35 6.47 7.76
CA PHE A 166 4.18 5.96 7.07
C PHE A 166 3.66 4.73 7.82
N ILE A 167 2.45 4.86 8.37
CA ILE A 167 1.82 3.85 9.21
C ILE A 167 0.72 3.16 8.42
N ASP A 168 0.84 1.84 8.24
CA ASP A 168 -0.13 1.00 7.54
C ASP A 168 -0.86 0.07 8.49
N GLY A 169 -2.16 -0.12 8.26
CA GLY A 169 -2.98 -1.06 9.01
C GLY A 169 -3.51 -0.53 10.33
N PHE A 170 -3.70 0.78 10.45
CA PHE A 170 -4.47 1.45 11.49
C PHE A 170 -5.25 2.62 10.87
N PRO A 171 -6.55 2.79 11.20
CA PRO A 171 -7.41 1.84 11.93
C PRO A 171 -7.62 0.51 11.18
N ARG A 172 -7.97 -0.57 11.91
CA ARG A 172 -8.19 -1.92 11.35
C ARG A 172 -9.62 -2.42 11.51
N ASP A 173 -10.39 -1.80 12.36
CA ASP A 173 -11.81 -2.09 12.59
C ASP A 173 -12.60 -0.81 12.82
N MET A 174 -13.93 -0.95 12.81
CA MET A 174 -14.85 0.19 12.91
C MET A 174 -14.79 0.84 14.28
N ASP A 175 -14.47 0.10 15.32
CA ASP A 175 -14.37 0.63 16.68
C ASP A 175 -13.19 1.60 16.79
N GLN A 176 -12.07 1.30 16.13
CA GLN A 176 -10.89 2.18 16.09
C GLN A 176 -11.17 3.53 15.41
N VAL A 177 -12.12 3.58 14.49
CA VAL A 177 -12.57 4.83 13.85
C VAL A 177 -13.69 5.50 14.65
N SER A 178 -14.60 4.71 15.20
CA SER A 178 -15.77 5.21 15.93
C SER A 178 -15.38 5.87 17.25
N TYR A 179 -14.35 5.39 17.91
CA TYR A 179 -13.74 6.03 19.06
C TYR A 179 -12.86 7.20 18.62
N SER A 180 -13.49 8.27 18.15
CA SER A 180 -12.77 9.50 17.74
C SER A 180 -11.81 10.03 18.82
N LEU A 181 -12.09 9.75 20.10
CA LEU A 181 -11.20 10.08 21.21
C LEU A 181 -9.86 9.34 21.15
N PHE A 182 -9.86 8.05 20.79
CA PHE A 182 -8.63 7.26 20.72
C PHE A 182 -7.78 7.64 19.51
N PHE A 183 -8.41 7.93 18.38
CA PHE A 183 -7.69 8.42 17.22
C PHE A 183 -7.10 9.81 17.47
N ARG A 184 -7.84 10.68 18.17
CA ARG A 184 -7.32 11.99 18.61
C ARG A 184 -6.15 11.89 19.58
N ASP A 185 -6.08 10.81 20.38
CA ASP A 185 -4.96 10.56 21.29
C ASP A 185 -3.69 10.10 20.55
N LEU A 186 -3.82 9.61 19.33
CA LEU A 186 -2.71 9.27 18.44
C LEU A 186 -2.30 10.47 17.57
N VAL A 187 -3.27 11.22 17.07
CA VAL A 187 -3.07 12.45 16.31
C VAL A 187 -2.47 13.52 17.24
N GLY A 188 -1.35 14.11 16.84
CA GLY A 188 -0.61 15.06 17.66
C GLY A 188 0.13 14.41 18.85
N PHE A 189 0.25 13.08 18.87
CA PHE A 189 1.06 12.40 19.90
C PHE A 189 2.53 12.79 19.83
N ARG A 190 3.02 13.01 18.63
CA ARG A 190 4.29 13.63 18.35
C ARG A 190 4.00 15.02 17.76
N ASP A 191 4.73 16.03 18.17
CA ASP A 191 4.55 17.43 17.76
C ASP A 191 5.03 17.65 16.31
N ASP A 192 4.34 17.01 15.37
CA ASP A 192 4.56 17.14 13.92
C ASP A 192 3.23 16.95 13.15
N ALA A 193 3.27 17.22 11.85
CA ALA A 193 2.08 17.14 11.02
C ALA A 193 1.60 15.68 10.85
N ASP A 194 0.31 15.46 11.12
CA ASP A 194 -0.38 14.20 10.85
C ASP A 194 -1.25 14.33 9.59
N VAL A 195 -1.17 13.35 8.70
CA VAL A 195 -1.90 13.32 7.42
C VAL A 195 -2.54 11.96 7.21
N MET A 196 -3.79 11.92 6.73
CA MET A 196 -4.42 10.69 6.28
C MET A 196 -4.31 10.55 4.77
N ALA A 197 -3.79 9.43 4.30
CA ALA A 197 -3.72 9.12 2.87
C ALA A 197 -4.63 7.94 2.53
N PHE A 198 -5.65 8.20 1.73
CA PHE A 198 -6.62 7.22 1.25
C PHE A 198 -6.20 6.72 -0.12
N ILE A 199 -6.17 5.40 -0.28
CA ILE A 199 -5.72 4.76 -1.51
C ILE A 199 -6.86 3.93 -2.07
N ASP A 200 -7.45 4.42 -3.15
CA ASP A 200 -8.49 3.73 -3.90
C ASP A 200 -7.89 2.91 -5.04
N VAL A 201 -8.19 1.62 -5.01
CA VAL A 201 -7.81 0.65 -6.06
C VAL A 201 -9.02 -0.23 -6.35
N PRO A 202 -9.46 -0.34 -7.60
CA PRO A 202 -10.55 -1.22 -7.96
C PRO A 202 -10.32 -2.65 -7.48
N THR A 203 -11.37 -3.28 -6.95
CA THR A 203 -11.29 -4.65 -6.45
C THR A 203 -10.83 -5.64 -7.51
N ALA A 204 -11.25 -5.46 -8.76
CA ALA A 204 -10.80 -6.26 -9.90
C ALA A 204 -9.27 -6.14 -10.14
N VAL A 205 -8.68 -4.96 -9.92
CA VAL A 205 -7.21 -4.77 -9.99
C VAL A 205 -6.52 -5.56 -8.89
N ILE A 206 -7.07 -5.56 -7.68
CA ILE A 206 -6.52 -6.30 -6.54
C ILE A 206 -6.58 -7.81 -6.82
N GLU A 207 -7.69 -8.30 -7.39
CA GLU A 207 -7.86 -9.70 -7.76
C GLU A 207 -6.78 -10.16 -8.74
N GLU A 208 -6.57 -9.43 -9.83
CA GLU A 208 -5.54 -9.75 -10.82
C GLU A 208 -4.12 -9.67 -10.22
N ARG A 209 -3.88 -8.71 -9.32
CA ARG A 209 -2.60 -8.63 -8.59
C ARG A 209 -2.33 -9.85 -7.73
N ILE A 210 -3.34 -10.43 -7.10
CA ILE A 210 -3.21 -11.63 -6.26
C ILE A 210 -3.07 -12.87 -7.13
N LYS A 211 -4.01 -13.10 -8.04
CA LYS A 211 -4.13 -14.31 -8.86
C LYS A 211 -2.85 -14.62 -9.64
N TYR A 212 -2.25 -13.60 -10.22
CA TYR A 212 -1.05 -13.73 -11.06
C TYR A 212 0.25 -13.40 -10.33
N ARG A 213 0.21 -13.23 -9.01
CA ARG A 213 1.41 -12.96 -8.20
C ARG A 213 2.37 -14.13 -8.21
N ARG A 214 3.66 -13.79 -8.35
CA ARG A 214 4.77 -14.72 -8.21
C ARG A 214 5.80 -14.13 -7.25
N ILE A 215 6.43 -14.98 -6.45
CA ILE A 215 7.40 -14.57 -5.42
C ILE A 215 8.67 -15.36 -5.65
N CYS A 216 9.80 -14.70 -5.58
CA CYS A 216 11.07 -15.37 -5.52
C CYS A 216 11.25 -16.07 -4.15
N PRO A 217 11.48 -17.39 -4.09
CA PRO A 217 11.61 -18.09 -2.82
C PRO A 217 12.90 -17.73 -2.06
N ILE A 218 13.88 -17.09 -2.72
CA ILE A 218 15.14 -16.69 -2.10
C ILE A 218 15.04 -15.29 -1.50
N CYS A 219 14.66 -14.28 -2.30
CA CYS A 219 14.70 -12.87 -1.87
C CYS A 219 13.32 -12.25 -1.60
N ASN A 220 12.23 -13.01 -1.75
CA ASN A 220 10.84 -12.57 -1.58
C ASN A 220 10.42 -11.42 -2.51
N THR A 221 11.19 -11.11 -3.56
CA THR A 221 10.76 -10.15 -4.58
C THR A 221 9.47 -10.63 -5.23
N SER A 222 8.48 -9.75 -5.28
CA SER A 222 7.16 -10.03 -5.87
C SER A 222 7.09 -9.49 -7.29
N ARG A 223 6.54 -10.29 -8.19
CA ARG A 223 6.19 -9.95 -9.59
C ARG A 223 4.78 -10.44 -9.88
N ASN A 224 4.30 -10.11 -11.09
CA ASN A 224 2.99 -10.55 -11.55
C ASN A 224 3.11 -10.99 -13.02
N THR A 225 2.72 -12.23 -13.33
CA THR A 225 2.86 -12.77 -14.69
C THR A 225 2.05 -11.99 -15.72
N LYS A 226 0.93 -11.41 -15.34
CA LYS A 226 0.04 -10.68 -16.25
C LYS A 226 0.29 -9.18 -16.31
N LEU A 227 0.64 -8.55 -15.17
CA LEU A 227 0.65 -7.09 -15.07
C LEU A 227 2.03 -6.48 -14.81
N PHE A 228 2.96 -7.27 -14.34
CA PHE A 228 4.32 -6.82 -14.02
C PHE A 228 5.30 -7.99 -14.07
N PRO A 229 5.59 -8.54 -15.26
CA PRO A 229 6.51 -9.65 -15.40
C PRO A 229 7.96 -9.24 -15.12
N THR A 230 8.82 -10.22 -15.03
CA THR A 230 10.27 -10.04 -15.05
C THR A 230 10.77 -9.88 -16.49
N ALA A 231 11.98 -9.37 -16.64
CA ALA A 231 12.64 -9.28 -17.94
C ALA A 231 12.84 -10.65 -18.60
N ARG A 232 12.85 -11.72 -17.81
CA ARG A 232 13.01 -13.11 -18.30
C ARG A 232 11.80 -13.95 -17.94
N VAL A 233 11.16 -14.46 -18.99
CA VAL A 233 10.05 -15.42 -18.91
C VAL A 233 10.57 -16.75 -19.45
N GLY A 234 10.30 -17.85 -18.76
CA GLY A 234 10.57 -19.21 -19.23
C GLY A 234 9.28 -19.94 -19.56
N TYR A 235 9.41 -21.03 -20.33
CA TYR A 235 8.32 -21.94 -20.67
C TYR A 235 8.71 -23.37 -20.29
N ASP A 236 7.81 -24.06 -19.62
CA ASP A 236 7.96 -25.48 -19.29
C ASP A 236 7.15 -26.31 -20.29
N GLU A 237 7.81 -26.98 -21.24
CA GLU A 237 7.18 -27.76 -22.30
C GLU A 237 6.39 -28.96 -21.78
N LYS A 238 6.70 -29.47 -20.57
CA LYS A 238 6.00 -30.62 -19.98
C LYS A 238 4.70 -30.22 -19.28
N LEU A 239 4.71 -29.05 -18.68
CA LEU A 239 3.56 -28.49 -17.95
C LEU A 239 2.74 -27.54 -18.82
N GLU A 240 3.26 -27.18 -19.98
CA GLU A 240 2.68 -26.16 -20.88
C GLU A 240 2.44 -24.82 -20.16
N GLU A 241 3.36 -24.44 -19.26
CA GLU A 241 3.21 -23.27 -18.39
C GLU A 241 4.35 -22.28 -18.58
N PHE A 242 4.00 -20.99 -18.61
CA PHE A 242 4.94 -19.89 -18.54
C PHE A 242 5.29 -19.56 -17.08
N TYR A 243 6.55 -19.25 -16.81
CA TYR A 243 7.00 -18.87 -15.50
C TYR A 243 7.99 -17.70 -15.54
N LEU A 244 8.05 -16.94 -14.46
CA LEU A 244 8.98 -15.82 -14.31
C LEU A 244 10.27 -16.30 -13.66
N ILE A 245 11.37 -15.67 -14.05
CA ILE A 245 12.71 -15.86 -13.46
C ILE A 245 13.04 -14.58 -12.68
N CYS A 246 13.56 -14.73 -11.46
CA CYS A 246 13.88 -13.59 -10.59
C CYS A 246 14.87 -12.63 -11.27
N ASP A 247 14.52 -11.35 -11.30
CA ASP A 247 15.29 -10.25 -11.91
C ASP A 247 15.83 -9.26 -10.86
N ASN A 248 15.79 -9.62 -9.58
CA ASN A 248 16.36 -8.77 -8.53
C ASN A 248 17.89 -8.87 -8.53
N PRO A 249 18.63 -7.79 -8.82
CA PRO A 249 20.09 -7.82 -8.90
C PRO A 249 20.75 -8.23 -7.58
N ASP A 250 20.12 -7.95 -6.44
CA ASP A 250 20.63 -8.28 -5.11
C ASP A 250 20.33 -9.73 -4.69
N CYS A 251 19.64 -10.49 -5.54
CA CYS A 251 19.27 -11.86 -5.24
C CYS A 251 20.36 -12.85 -5.68
N SER A 252 20.77 -13.77 -4.82
CA SER A 252 21.71 -14.85 -5.18
C SER A 252 21.18 -15.76 -6.28
N GLY A 253 19.86 -15.78 -6.50
CA GLY A 253 19.17 -16.48 -7.58
C GLY A 253 18.81 -15.58 -8.78
N ASN A 254 19.35 -14.37 -8.86
CA ASN A 254 19.13 -13.48 -9.99
C ASN A 254 19.36 -14.20 -11.32
N ASP A 255 18.47 -13.98 -12.30
CA ASP A 255 18.50 -14.58 -13.64
C ASP A 255 18.46 -16.11 -13.71
N ARG A 256 18.23 -16.81 -12.61
CA ARG A 256 18.18 -18.29 -12.54
C ARG A 256 17.00 -18.84 -11.77
N GLN A 257 16.59 -18.16 -10.69
CA GLN A 257 15.57 -18.68 -9.80
C GLN A 257 14.17 -18.55 -10.40
N LYS A 258 13.49 -19.68 -10.63
CA LYS A 258 12.06 -19.71 -10.97
C LYS A 258 11.24 -19.13 -9.82
N MET A 259 10.39 -18.18 -10.13
CA MET A 259 9.46 -17.59 -9.17
C MET A 259 8.23 -18.50 -9.01
N VAL A 260 7.68 -18.55 -7.81
CA VAL A 260 6.57 -19.45 -7.46
C VAL A 260 5.32 -18.66 -7.06
N GLY A 261 4.15 -19.27 -7.22
CA GLY A 261 2.91 -18.74 -6.67
C GLY A 261 2.98 -18.73 -5.12
N LYS A 262 2.36 -17.76 -4.51
CA LYS A 262 2.16 -17.77 -3.06
C LYS A 262 0.96 -18.67 -2.74
N GLU A 263 1.05 -19.44 -1.69
CA GLU A 263 -0.05 -20.30 -1.22
C GLU A 263 -1.34 -19.49 -1.03
N GLY A 264 -2.44 -19.98 -1.59
CA GLY A 264 -3.75 -19.34 -1.56
C GLY A 264 -4.01 -18.26 -2.61
N ASP A 265 -2.98 -17.79 -3.35
CA ASP A 265 -3.16 -16.75 -4.37
C ASP A 265 -3.99 -17.24 -5.58
N ASN A 266 -4.00 -18.54 -5.84
CA ASN A 266 -4.84 -19.14 -6.87
C ASN A 266 -6.36 -18.99 -6.60
N LEU A 267 -6.74 -18.75 -5.36
CA LEU A 267 -8.11 -18.47 -4.95
C LEU A 267 -8.51 -17.00 -5.15
N GLY A 268 -7.60 -16.16 -5.66
CA GLY A 268 -7.84 -14.73 -5.89
C GLY A 268 -8.18 -13.98 -4.61
N ILE A 269 -9.26 -13.18 -4.65
CA ILE A 269 -9.72 -12.38 -3.50
C ILE A 269 -10.57 -13.16 -2.50
N GLU A 270 -11.05 -14.37 -2.83
CA GLU A 270 -11.99 -15.09 -1.97
C GLU A 270 -11.53 -15.22 -0.50
N PRO A 271 -10.26 -15.58 -0.22
CA PRO A 271 -9.79 -15.69 1.18
C PRO A 271 -9.71 -14.36 1.92
N ILE A 272 -9.82 -13.24 1.22
CA ILE A 272 -9.69 -11.88 1.78
C ILE A 272 -10.89 -10.97 1.46
N ARG A 273 -11.97 -11.50 0.87
CA ARG A 273 -13.16 -10.72 0.47
C ARG A 273 -13.74 -9.93 1.65
N GLU A 274 -14.04 -10.60 2.74
CA GLU A 274 -14.54 -9.97 3.96
C GLU A 274 -13.60 -8.84 4.45
N ARG A 275 -12.30 -9.07 4.37
CA ARG A 275 -11.30 -8.06 4.73
C ARG A 275 -11.32 -6.85 3.80
N LEU A 276 -11.53 -7.03 2.50
CA LEU A 276 -11.64 -5.93 1.53
C LEU A 276 -12.89 -5.07 1.82
N GLU A 277 -14.01 -5.70 2.18
CA GLU A 277 -15.25 -5.00 2.56
C GLU A 277 -15.07 -4.19 3.86
N ILE A 278 -14.37 -4.76 4.85
CA ILE A 278 -14.03 -4.05 6.08
C ILE A 278 -13.13 -2.85 5.77
N ASP A 279 -12.07 -3.04 4.98
CA ASP A 279 -11.15 -1.96 4.59
C ASP A 279 -11.89 -0.83 3.86
N GLN A 280 -12.87 -1.17 3.00
CA GLN A 280 -13.72 -0.19 2.29
C GLN A 280 -14.55 0.64 3.27
N LYS A 281 -15.29 -0.02 4.18
CA LYS A 281 -16.11 0.66 5.20
C LYS A 281 -15.26 1.53 6.13
N LEU A 282 -14.06 1.07 6.47
CA LEU A 282 -13.11 1.85 7.28
C LEU A 282 -12.66 3.13 6.57
N MET A 283 -12.37 3.05 5.26
CA MET A 283 -12.03 4.24 4.47
C MET A 283 -13.19 5.23 4.45
N GLU A 284 -14.41 4.78 4.14
CA GLU A 284 -15.62 5.60 4.10
C GLU A 284 -15.83 6.32 5.44
N LYS A 285 -15.69 5.60 6.55
CA LYS A 285 -15.86 6.19 7.89
C LYS A 285 -14.73 7.15 8.23
N ALA A 286 -13.48 6.80 7.91
CA ALA A 286 -12.33 7.67 8.17
C ALA A 286 -12.37 8.97 7.35
N MET A 287 -12.97 8.95 6.15
CA MET A 287 -13.18 10.16 5.34
C MET A 287 -14.12 11.16 6.02
N THR A 288 -15.01 10.72 6.90
CA THR A 288 -15.90 11.62 7.67
C THR A 288 -15.22 12.27 8.88
N LEU A 289 -14.01 11.87 9.25
CA LEU A 289 -13.28 12.49 10.35
C LEU A 289 -12.85 13.91 9.98
N HIS A 290 -13.06 14.85 10.90
CA HIS A 290 -12.65 16.24 10.75
C HIS A 290 -11.37 16.54 11.54
N GLY A 291 -10.65 17.58 11.11
CA GLY A 291 -9.45 18.06 11.82
C GLY A 291 -8.14 17.42 11.41
N LEU A 292 -8.14 16.51 10.44
CA LEU A 292 -6.95 15.95 9.83
C LEU A 292 -6.89 16.25 8.34
N PRO A 293 -5.77 16.73 7.84
CA PRO A 293 -5.53 16.84 6.41
C PRO A 293 -5.63 15.46 5.72
N LYS A 294 -6.18 15.45 4.52
CA LYS A 294 -6.44 14.22 3.76
C LYS A 294 -5.82 14.29 2.37
N ILE A 295 -5.25 13.18 1.95
CA ILE A 295 -4.71 12.95 0.61
C ILE A 295 -5.52 11.81 -0.02
N PHE A 296 -5.88 11.96 -1.29
CA PHE A 296 -6.68 11.00 -2.04
C PHE A 296 -5.89 10.48 -3.23
N LEU A 297 -5.59 9.19 -3.22
CA LEU A 297 -4.81 8.51 -4.24
C LEU A 297 -5.70 7.53 -5.00
N ARG A 298 -5.99 7.82 -6.25
CA ARG A 298 -6.74 6.96 -7.15
C ARG A 298 -5.80 6.19 -8.06
N ASN A 299 -5.94 4.86 -8.13
CA ASN A 299 -5.13 4.01 -8.99
C ASN A 299 -5.78 3.72 -10.35
N SER A 300 -6.94 4.30 -10.64
CA SER A 300 -7.65 4.07 -11.90
C SER A 300 -8.00 5.37 -12.59
N VAL A 301 -8.07 5.32 -13.92
CA VAL A 301 -8.53 6.42 -14.75
C VAL A 301 -9.51 5.87 -15.81
N PRO A 302 -10.71 6.46 -15.98
CA PRO A 302 -11.64 6.07 -17.02
C PRO A 302 -11.00 6.11 -18.40
N VAL A 303 -11.33 5.14 -19.25
CA VAL A 303 -10.73 4.98 -20.59
C VAL A 303 -10.91 6.23 -21.43
N ASP A 304 -12.09 6.85 -21.39
CA ASP A 304 -12.44 8.06 -22.14
C ASP A 304 -11.72 9.32 -21.66
N ALA A 305 -11.37 9.37 -20.37
CA ALA A 305 -10.68 10.49 -19.74
C ALA A 305 -9.15 10.37 -19.79
N ALA A 306 -8.60 9.16 -19.89
CA ALA A 306 -7.19 8.87 -19.68
C ALA A 306 -6.24 9.78 -20.45
N LYS A 307 -6.49 10.01 -21.75
CA LYS A 307 -5.63 10.84 -22.61
C LYS A 307 -5.46 12.29 -22.13
N ASN A 308 -6.39 12.81 -21.30
CA ASN A 308 -6.34 14.16 -20.78
C ASN A 308 -5.61 14.26 -19.43
N TYR A 309 -5.47 13.13 -18.72
CA TYR A 309 -4.96 13.10 -17.36
C TYR A 309 -3.58 12.46 -17.22
N VAL A 310 -3.29 11.44 -18.03
CA VAL A 310 -2.09 10.62 -17.89
C VAL A 310 -1.43 10.39 -19.24
N ASP A 311 -0.13 10.03 -19.21
CA ASP A 311 0.57 9.58 -20.41
C ASP A 311 0.39 8.07 -20.60
N ASP A 312 0.45 7.59 -21.84
CA ASP A 312 0.21 6.18 -22.17
C ASP A 312 1.15 5.22 -21.42
N TYR A 313 2.41 5.62 -21.21
CA TYR A 313 3.40 4.82 -20.48
C TYR A 313 3.16 4.77 -18.96
N GLU A 314 2.23 5.54 -18.42
CA GLU A 314 1.79 5.50 -17.02
C GLU A 314 0.71 4.44 -16.77
N LEU A 315 0.12 3.89 -17.85
CA LEU A 315 -0.90 2.86 -17.76
C LEU A 315 -0.26 1.51 -17.44
N THR A 316 -0.98 0.70 -16.66
CA THR A 316 -0.59 -0.70 -16.45
C THR A 316 -0.94 -1.50 -17.70
N MET A 317 0.04 -2.17 -18.29
CA MET A 317 -0.16 -3.07 -19.42
C MET A 317 -0.46 -4.48 -18.95
N ALA A 318 -1.15 -5.25 -19.78
CA ALA A 318 -1.29 -6.69 -19.63
C ALA A 318 -0.36 -7.40 -20.59
N TYR A 319 0.20 -8.52 -20.14
CA TYR A 319 1.14 -9.35 -20.88
C TYR A 319 0.53 -10.73 -21.10
N ASP A 320 0.47 -11.16 -22.36
CA ASP A 320 0.17 -12.52 -22.76
C ASP A 320 1.44 -13.16 -23.35
N TYR A 321 1.49 -14.48 -23.33
CA TYR A 321 2.67 -15.23 -23.77
C TYR A 321 2.25 -16.32 -24.76
N GLU A 322 3.03 -16.47 -25.81
CA GLU A 322 2.87 -17.53 -26.81
C GLU A 322 4.18 -18.29 -26.97
N TRP A 323 4.12 -19.62 -26.99
CA TRP A 323 5.28 -20.46 -27.24
C TRP A 323 5.35 -20.80 -28.72
N ASP A 324 6.43 -20.36 -29.38
CA ASP A 324 6.78 -20.80 -30.73
C ASP A 324 7.65 -22.04 -30.64
N ALA A 325 7.04 -23.21 -30.84
CA ALA A 325 7.73 -24.49 -30.75
C ALA A 325 8.79 -24.68 -31.86
N ALA A 326 8.60 -24.04 -33.02
CA ALA A 326 9.55 -24.13 -34.13
C ALA A 326 10.81 -23.30 -33.88
N ALA A 327 10.65 -22.09 -33.38
CA ALA A 327 11.75 -21.18 -33.04
C ALA A 327 12.29 -21.39 -31.63
N LYS A 328 11.64 -22.22 -30.80
CA LYS A 328 11.90 -22.37 -29.35
C LYS A 328 12.00 -21.02 -28.63
N LYS A 329 11.05 -20.16 -28.93
CA LYS A 329 11.02 -18.77 -28.44
C LYS A 329 9.67 -18.45 -27.82
N ILE A 330 9.70 -17.60 -26.79
CA ILE A 330 8.51 -17.01 -26.18
C ILE A 330 8.25 -15.66 -26.85
N ASN A 331 7.07 -15.51 -27.42
CA ASN A 331 6.56 -14.23 -27.89
C ASN A 331 5.78 -13.58 -26.75
N ILE A 332 6.15 -12.37 -26.39
CA ILE A 332 5.48 -11.58 -25.35
C ILE A 332 4.61 -10.53 -26.04
N ILE A 333 3.32 -10.59 -25.77
CA ILE A 333 2.32 -9.67 -26.34
C ILE A 333 1.91 -8.71 -25.24
N GLU A 334 2.22 -7.44 -25.44
CA GLU A 334 1.84 -6.35 -24.55
C GLU A 334 0.62 -5.64 -25.10
N LYS A 335 -0.38 -5.40 -24.23
CA LYS A 335 -1.62 -4.72 -24.62
C LYS A 335 -2.15 -3.84 -23.49
N PRO A 336 -2.86 -2.74 -23.81
CA PRO A 336 -3.55 -1.95 -22.80
C PRO A 336 -4.51 -2.85 -21.99
N TRP A 337 -4.48 -2.69 -20.67
CA TRP A 337 -5.35 -3.46 -19.79
C TRP A 337 -6.49 -2.60 -19.27
N VAL A 338 -7.70 -2.95 -19.68
CA VAL A 338 -8.94 -2.32 -19.23
C VAL A 338 -9.61 -3.23 -18.21
N VAL A 339 -10.11 -2.63 -17.16
CA VAL A 339 -10.85 -3.30 -16.10
C VAL A 339 -12.00 -2.40 -15.66
N ASN A 340 -13.13 -2.99 -15.28
CA ASN A 340 -14.19 -2.22 -14.67
C ASN A 340 -13.77 -1.83 -13.25
N ASP A 341 -13.88 -0.54 -12.91
CA ASP A 341 -13.71 -0.09 -11.53
C ASP A 341 -14.89 -0.55 -10.65
N ASP A 342 -14.86 -0.22 -9.37
CA ASP A 342 -15.89 -0.65 -8.43
C ASP A 342 -17.27 0.01 -8.68
N GLN A 343 -17.34 0.96 -9.62
CA GLN A 343 -18.57 1.61 -10.10
C GLN A 343 -19.04 1.04 -11.45
N GLY A 344 -18.30 0.07 -12.01
CA GLY A 344 -18.58 -0.54 -13.30
C GLY A 344 -18.09 0.28 -14.49
N VAL A 345 -17.29 1.32 -14.28
CA VAL A 345 -16.74 2.17 -15.34
C VAL A 345 -15.48 1.52 -15.93
N PRO A 346 -15.42 1.30 -17.27
CA PRO A 346 -14.20 0.84 -17.93
C PRO A 346 -13.04 1.79 -17.67
N SER A 347 -11.99 1.30 -17.04
CA SER A 347 -10.87 2.10 -16.56
C SER A 347 -9.54 1.41 -16.81
N TYR A 348 -8.49 2.20 -16.98
CA TYR A 348 -7.10 1.73 -16.89
C TYR A 348 -6.63 1.77 -15.45
N SER A 349 -5.87 0.78 -15.02
CA SER A 349 -5.09 0.86 -13.78
C SER A 349 -3.78 1.61 -14.05
N LEU A 350 -3.39 2.48 -13.14
CA LEU A 350 -2.15 3.24 -13.23
C LEU A 350 -0.97 2.43 -12.66
N GLN A 351 0.20 2.62 -13.25
CA GLN A 351 1.44 2.16 -12.65
C GLN A 351 1.73 2.91 -11.34
N ALA A 352 2.38 2.23 -10.41
CA ALA A 352 2.64 2.79 -9.08
C ALA A 352 3.37 4.14 -9.08
N PRO A 353 4.34 4.43 -9.98
CA PRO A 353 4.97 5.75 -10.05
C PRO A 353 4.00 6.89 -10.34
N ALA A 354 2.99 6.69 -11.19
CA ALA A 354 2.00 7.74 -11.49
C ALA A 354 1.17 8.10 -10.23
N VAL A 355 0.76 7.10 -9.46
CA VAL A 355 0.07 7.32 -8.18
C VAL A 355 1.01 7.98 -7.15
N ALA A 356 2.30 7.62 -7.16
CA ALA A 356 3.29 8.24 -6.28
C ALA A 356 3.54 9.73 -6.60
N VAL A 357 3.45 10.16 -7.87
CA VAL A 357 3.46 11.59 -8.25
C VAL A 357 2.29 12.33 -7.59
N SER A 358 1.09 11.74 -7.62
CA SER A 358 -0.08 12.30 -6.92
C SER A 358 0.18 12.43 -5.41
N LEU A 359 0.75 11.40 -4.77
CA LEU A 359 1.13 11.45 -3.36
C LEU A 359 2.11 12.59 -3.07
N ILE A 360 3.19 12.72 -3.85
CA ILE A 360 4.22 13.73 -3.66
C ILE A 360 3.62 15.14 -3.72
N LYS A 361 2.82 15.43 -4.75
CA LYS A 361 2.23 16.76 -4.96
C LYS A 361 1.19 17.10 -3.89
N GLN A 362 0.28 16.19 -3.59
CA GLN A 362 -0.73 16.40 -2.55
C GLN A 362 -0.08 16.53 -1.16
N LEU A 363 1.01 15.78 -0.90
CA LEU A 363 1.73 15.87 0.36
C LEU A 363 2.42 17.23 0.54
N ALA A 364 3.11 17.73 -0.49
CA ALA A 364 3.72 19.06 -0.46
C ALA A 364 2.66 20.15 -0.24
N GLN A 365 1.54 20.08 -0.96
CA GLN A 365 0.41 21.00 -0.78
C GLN A 365 -0.17 20.93 0.65
N THR A 366 -0.35 19.72 1.17
CA THR A 366 -0.93 19.49 2.50
C THR A 366 -0.03 20.00 3.62
N LEU A 367 1.29 19.89 3.45
CA LEU A 367 2.28 20.42 4.39
C LEU A 367 2.52 21.94 4.23
N GLY A 368 1.90 22.57 3.24
CA GLY A 368 2.03 24.02 2.99
C GLY A 368 3.40 24.46 2.44
N ILE A 369 4.05 23.58 1.66
CA ILE A 369 5.40 23.79 1.12
C ILE A 369 5.44 23.79 -0.40
#